data_a0f2b35a472676808ae9e49cb2667949
#
_entry.id   a0f2b35a472676808ae9e49cb2667949
#
_cell.length_a   1.000
_cell.length_b   1.000
_cell.length_c   1.000
_cell.angle_alpha   90.00
_cell.angle_beta   90.00
_cell.angle_gamma   90.00
#
_symmetry.space_group_name_H-M   'P 1'
#
loop_
_entity.id
_entity.type
_entity.pdbx_description
1 polymer ?
#
loop_
_entity_poly.entity_id
_entity_poly.type
_entity_poly.pdbx_seq_one_letter_code
_entity_poly.pdbx_strand_id
1 'polypeptide(L)'
;TRVCAVFNLKKCAPVPRWWQGSWRTNRRKIMSSTSFTMRQLLEAGVHFGHHTRRWNPKMKDYIFGVRNNTHILDLRQSVPLLHRALEAIREVTASGGRVLLVGTKRQAAEKIADTAQKTGQYFVNHRWLGGMLTNWKTISISIKRLKDLDERLAGETQGLTKKELLNLTRERDKLERALGGIREMGGLPDILFIIDTNKEQLAIQEANKLGIPIVAILDSNSDPEGVQ
;
A
#
# COMPACT_ATOMS: atom_id res chain seq x y z
N THR A 1 9.30 -15.49 5.51
CA THR A 1 8.65 -14.23 5.05
C THR A 1 7.98 -14.54 3.73
N ARG A 2 6.70 -14.86 3.75
CA ARG A 2 5.96 -15.27 2.54
C ARG A 2 5.08 -14.10 2.13
N VAL A 3 5.37 -13.49 1.01
CA VAL A 3 4.54 -12.48 0.36
C VAL A 3 4.10 -13.08 -0.97
N CYS A 4 2.82 -13.39 -1.09
CA CYS A 4 2.24 -13.90 -2.33
C CYS A 4 1.54 -12.74 -3.04
N ALA A 5 1.83 -12.56 -4.32
CA ALA A 5 1.26 -11.51 -5.14
C ALA A 5 0.26 -12.10 -6.13
N VAL A 6 -1.00 -11.76 -5.98
CA VAL A 6 -2.05 -12.00 -6.99
C VAL A 6 -2.83 -10.69 -7.17
N PHE A 7 -2.83 -10.16 -8.38
CA PHE A 7 -3.50 -8.91 -8.73
C PHE A 7 -4.78 -9.22 -9.50
N ASN A 8 -5.90 -8.66 -9.10
CA ASN A 8 -7.18 -8.84 -9.79
C ASN A 8 -7.62 -7.53 -10.45
N LEU A 9 -7.55 -7.48 -11.78
CA LEU A 9 -7.95 -6.34 -12.60
C LEU A 9 -9.22 -6.62 -13.44
N LYS A 10 -10.05 -7.61 -13.05
CA LYS A 10 -11.14 -8.10 -13.90
C LYS A 10 -12.48 -7.33 -13.83
N LYS A 11 -12.66 -6.37 -12.96
CA LYS A 11 -13.89 -5.57 -12.87
C LYS A 11 -13.57 -4.08 -12.73
N CYS A 12 -13.09 -3.48 -13.79
CA CYS A 12 -13.06 -2.02 -13.88
C CYS A 12 -14.49 -1.49 -13.99
N ALA A 13 -14.90 -0.63 -13.06
CA ALA A 13 -15.93 0.35 -13.33
C ALA A 13 -15.51 1.18 -14.56
N PRO A 14 -16.45 1.74 -15.37
CA PRO A 14 -16.07 2.48 -16.56
C PRO A 14 -15.12 3.61 -16.17
N VAL A 15 -13.89 3.50 -16.65
CA VAL A 15 -12.84 4.52 -16.46
C VAL A 15 -13.37 5.88 -16.92
N PRO A 16 -13.17 6.94 -16.14
CA PRO A 16 -13.62 8.28 -16.50
C PRO A 16 -13.13 8.67 -17.91
N ARG A 17 -13.94 9.40 -18.67
CA ARG A 17 -13.67 9.77 -20.08
C ARG A 17 -12.29 10.39 -20.33
N TRP A 18 -11.71 11.06 -19.36
CA TRP A 18 -10.36 11.64 -19.43
C TRP A 18 -9.25 10.57 -19.40
N TRP A 19 -9.55 9.37 -18.95
CA TRP A 19 -8.60 8.23 -18.91
C TRP A 19 -8.55 7.44 -20.23
N GLN A 20 -9.57 7.58 -21.09
CA GLN A 20 -9.70 6.84 -22.36
C GLN A 20 -8.86 7.41 -23.50
N GLY A 21 -8.26 8.57 -23.35
CA GLY A 21 -7.58 9.30 -24.43
C GLY A 21 -6.13 8.91 -24.71
N SER A 22 -5.46 8.15 -23.84
CA SER A 22 -4.00 7.99 -23.87
C SER A 22 -3.47 6.64 -24.40
N TRP A 23 -4.32 5.71 -24.79
CA TRP A 23 -3.88 4.35 -25.15
C TRP A 23 -3.30 4.19 -26.54
N ARG A 24 -3.19 5.27 -27.35
CA ARG A 24 -2.58 5.21 -28.69
C ARG A 24 -1.14 5.70 -28.67
N THR A 25 -0.24 4.74 -28.76
CA THR A 25 1.09 4.84 -29.37
C THR A 25 2.04 5.91 -28.85
N ASN A 26 2.82 5.59 -27.83
CA ASN A 26 4.17 6.09 -27.81
C ASN A 26 5.14 4.98 -27.34
N ARG A 27 5.60 4.18 -28.29
CA ARG A 27 6.73 3.25 -28.13
C ARG A 27 8.02 4.06 -28.01
N ARG A 28 8.14 4.93 -27.01
CA ARG A 28 9.42 5.49 -26.65
C ARG A 28 10.12 4.52 -25.71
N LYS A 29 11.32 4.17 -26.12
CA LYS A 29 12.36 3.37 -25.48
C LYS A 29 12.32 3.52 -23.95
N ILE A 30 11.68 2.57 -23.27
CA ILE A 30 11.46 2.61 -21.84
C ILE A 30 12.73 2.12 -21.17
N MET A 31 13.37 2.99 -20.43
CA MET A 31 14.45 2.66 -19.51
C MET A 31 14.04 1.49 -18.65
N SER A 32 14.94 0.49 -18.56
CA SER A 32 14.91 -0.75 -17.79
C SER A 32 13.61 -1.01 -16.97
N SER A 33 12.69 -1.73 -17.60
CA SER A 33 11.66 -2.44 -16.83
C SER A 33 12.39 -3.36 -15.86
N THR A 34 12.07 -3.28 -14.57
CA THR A 34 12.52 -4.26 -13.58
C THR A 34 12.07 -5.62 -14.08
N SER A 35 12.96 -6.34 -14.76
CA SER A 35 12.67 -7.67 -15.29
C SER A 35 12.86 -8.68 -14.16
N PHE A 36 11.74 -9.12 -13.60
CA PHE A 36 11.75 -10.29 -12.72
C PHE A 36 11.31 -11.51 -13.54
N THR A 37 11.92 -12.65 -13.25
CA THR A 37 11.60 -13.90 -13.91
C THR A 37 10.70 -14.77 -13.03
N MET A 38 9.89 -15.62 -13.64
CA MET A 38 9.10 -16.62 -12.92
C MET A 38 9.97 -17.47 -11.99
N ARG A 39 11.21 -17.79 -12.41
CA ARG A 39 12.17 -18.53 -11.61
C ARG A 39 12.54 -17.81 -10.31
N GLN A 40 12.81 -16.52 -10.37
CA GLN A 40 13.10 -15.71 -9.17
C GLN A 40 11.93 -15.67 -8.19
N LEU A 41 10.69 -15.57 -8.70
CA LEU A 41 9.49 -15.62 -7.85
C LEU A 41 9.33 -17.01 -7.20
N LEU A 42 9.66 -18.07 -7.91
CA LEU A 42 9.61 -19.43 -7.42
C LEU A 42 10.68 -19.68 -6.35
N GLU A 43 11.92 -19.25 -6.59
CA GLU A 43 13.03 -19.29 -5.62
C GLU A 43 12.72 -18.46 -4.36
N ALA A 44 12.06 -17.31 -4.49
CA ALA A 44 11.58 -16.50 -3.38
C ALA A 44 10.40 -17.13 -2.60
N GLY A 45 9.82 -18.24 -3.10
CA GLY A 45 8.72 -18.93 -2.45
C GLY A 45 7.37 -18.22 -2.53
N VAL A 46 7.18 -17.31 -3.50
CA VAL A 46 5.94 -16.54 -3.69
C VAL A 46 4.74 -17.43 -4.04
N HIS A 47 4.97 -18.61 -4.58
CA HIS A 47 3.94 -19.58 -4.94
C HIS A 47 3.29 -20.30 -3.75
N PHE A 48 3.87 -20.24 -2.55
CA PHE A 48 3.30 -20.85 -1.37
C PHE A 48 2.22 -19.97 -0.75
N GLY A 49 0.98 -20.44 -0.77
CA GLY A 49 -0.14 -19.86 -0.06
C GLY A 49 -0.32 -20.39 1.37
N HIS A 50 -1.50 -20.27 1.92
CA HIS A 50 -1.88 -20.75 3.24
C HIS A 50 -2.34 -22.22 3.19
N HIS A 51 -2.48 -22.81 4.38
CA HIS A 51 -3.10 -24.14 4.54
C HIS A 51 -4.52 -24.17 4.00
N THR A 52 -4.95 -25.33 3.51
CA THR A 52 -6.27 -25.59 2.93
C THR A 52 -7.45 -25.20 3.83
N ARG A 53 -7.26 -25.17 5.16
CA ARG A 53 -8.30 -24.74 6.12
C ARG A 53 -8.52 -23.23 6.17
N ARG A 54 -7.58 -22.42 5.63
CA ARG A 54 -7.58 -20.94 5.76
C ARG A 54 -7.71 -20.22 4.42
N TRP A 55 -8.06 -20.90 3.37
CA TRP A 55 -8.17 -20.28 2.07
C TRP A 55 -9.50 -19.57 1.87
N ASN A 56 -9.54 -18.63 0.93
CA ASN A 56 -10.78 -18.00 0.49
C ASN A 56 -11.25 -18.68 -0.82
N PRO A 57 -12.51 -19.18 -0.90
CA PRO A 57 -13.05 -19.80 -2.12
C PRO A 57 -12.99 -18.90 -3.36
N LYS A 58 -13.08 -17.57 -3.18
CA LYS A 58 -12.97 -16.58 -4.27
C LYS A 58 -11.60 -16.58 -4.94
N MET A 59 -10.57 -17.14 -4.27
CA MET A 59 -9.21 -17.28 -4.83
C MET A 59 -9.01 -18.53 -5.66
N LYS A 60 -10.05 -19.35 -5.87
CA LYS A 60 -9.98 -20.63 -6.60
C LYS A 60 -9.32 -20.51 -7.96
N ASP A 61 -9.64 -19.47 -8.72
CA ASP A 61 -9.13 -19.28 -10.08
C ASP A 61 -7.62 -19.00 -10.14
N TYR A 62 -7.01 -18.59 -9.02
CA TYR A 62 -5.60 -18.25 -8.89
C TYR A 62 -4.77 -19.35 -8.22
N ILE A 63 -5.42 -20.44 -7.82
CA ILE A 63 -4.78 -21.58 -7.16
C ILE A 63 -4.46 -22.65 -8.21
N PHE A 64 -3.18 -23.00 -8.32
CA PHE A 64 -2.72 -24.08 -9.21
C PHE A 64 -3.08 -25.47 -8.67
N GLY A 65 -2.98 -25.65 -7.34
CA GLY A 65 -3.23 -26.93 -6.70
C GLY A 65 -2.91 -26.93 -5.21
N VAL A 66 -2.90 -28.12 -4.62
CA VAL A 66 -2.59 -28.33 -3.20
C VAL A 66 -1.43 -29.30 -3.07
N ARG A 67 -0.45 -28.97 -2.24
CA ARG A 67 0.67 -29.86 -1.90
C ARG A 67 0.94 -29.75 -0.40
N ASN A 68 1.01 -30.89 0.28
CA ASN A 68 1.25 -30.94 1.74
C ASN A 68 0.26 -30.05 2.52
N ASN A 69 -1.03 -30.14 2.23
CA ASN A 69 -2.09 -29.32 2.84
C ASN A 69 -1.88 -27.79 2.70
N THR A 70 -1.08 -27.36 1.74
CA THR A 70 -0.84 -25.95 1.46
C THR A 70 -1.22 -25.65 0.00
N HIS A 71 -1.97 -24.57 -0.22
CA HIS A 71 -2.32 -24.12 -1.56
C HIS A 71 -1.09 -23.58 -2.29
N ILE A 72 -0.98 -23.89 -3.56
CA ILE A 72 0.05 -23.37 -4.47
C ILE A 72 -0.62 -22.37 -5.40
N LEU A 73 -0.09 -21.15 -5.47
CA LEU A 73 -0.58 -20.10 -6.36
C LEU A 73 -0.01 -20.26 -7.76
N ASP A 74 -0.80 -19.96 -8.79
CA ASP A 74 -0.40 -20.03 -10.19
C ASP A 74 0.44 -18.81 -10.59
N LEU A 75 1.75 -18.96 -10.62
CA LEU A 75 2.67 -17.90 -11.04
C LEU A 75 2.51 -17.47 -12.49
N ARG A 76 1.95 -18.32 -13.36
CA ARG A 76 1.68 -17.97 -14.78
C ARG A 76 0.67 -16.84 -14.89
N GLN A 77 -0.26 -16.75 -13.94
CA GLN A 77 -1.21 -15.64 -13.83
C GLN A 77 -0.64 -14.48 -13.04
N SER A 78 0.12 -14.77 -11.97
CA SER A 78 0.67 -13.73 -11.08
C SER A 78 1.70 -12.84 -11.78
N VAL A 79 2.55 -13.39 -12.65
CA VAL A 79 3.59 -12.63 -13.37
C VAL A 79 3.00 -11.50 -14.24
N PRO A 80 2.07 -11.78 -15.19
CA PRO A 80 1.48 -10.71 -16.01
C PRO A 80 0.67 -9.70 -15.18
N LEU A 81 0.02 -10.13 -14.09
CA LEU A 81 -0.69 -9.22 -13.20
C LEU A 81 0.27 -8.28 -12.46
N LEU A 82 1.41 -8.80 -12.00
CA LEU A 82 2.45 -7.98 -11.37
C LEU A 82 3.03 -6.94 -12.35
N HIS A 83 3.25 -7.32 -13.61
CA HIS A 83 3.69 -6.37 -14.64
C HIS A 83 2.68 -5.24 -14.83
N ARG A 84 1.40 -5.55 -14.96
CA ARG A 84 0.33 -4.54 -15.08
C ARG A 84 0.29 -3.60 -13.88
N ALA A 85 0.43 -4.14 -12.67
CA ALA A 85 0.46 -3.35 -11.44
C ALA A 85 1.65 -2.38 -11.41
N LEU A 86 2.84 -2.84 -11.82
CA LEU A 86 4.03 -1.99 -11.92
C LEU A 86 3.88 -0.92 -13.00
N GLU A 87 3.25 -1.24 -14.13
CA GLU A 87 2.94 -0.26 -15.18
C GLU A 87 1.99 0.83 -14.66
N ALA A 88 0.91 0.45 -13.96
CA ALA A 88 -0.04 1.40 -13.37
C ALA A 88 0.64 2.34 -12.36
N ILE A 89 1.47 1.82 -11.45
CA ILE A 89 2.24 2.64 -10.50
C ILE A 89 3.19 3.57 -11.25
N ARG A 90 3.84 3.08 -12.30
CA ARG A 90 4.77 3.85 -13.11
C ARG A 90 4.09 5.01 -13.85
N GLU A 91 2.91 4.79 -14.42
CA GLU A 91 2.13 5.83 -15.10
C GLU A 91 1.77 6.95 -14.12
N VAL A 92 1.29 6.60 -12.93
CA VAL A 92 0.97 7.56 -11.87
C VAL A 92 2.21 8.34 -11.42
N THR A 93 3.32 7.65 -11.18
CA THR A 93 4.56 8.32 -10.77
C THR A 93 5.17 9.19 -11.89
N ALA A 94 5.06 8.78 -13.14
CA ALA A 94 5.52 9.56 -14.29
C ALA A 94 4.72 10.86 -14.50
N SER A 95 3.46 10.88 -14.09
CA SER A 95 2.62 12.09 -14.07
C SER A 95 2.83 12.98 -12.84
N GLY A 96 3.74 12.60 -11.94
CA GLY A 96 3.96 13.31 -10.67
C GLY A 96 2.91 13.00 -9.60
N GLY A 97 2.13 11.93 -9.77
CA GLY A 97 1.11 11.49 -8.83
C GLY A 97 1.71 10.93 -7.53
N ARG A 98 0.91 10.94 -6.49
CA ARG A 98 1.26 10.50 -5.14
C ARG A 98 0.87 9.04 -4.94
N VAL A 99 1.84 8.22 -4.55
CA VAL A 99 1.63 6.81 -4.20
C VAL A 99 1.63 6.67 -2.69
N LEU A 100 0.59 6.04 -2.14
CA LEU A 100 0.53 5.71 -0.72
C LEU A 100 0.75 4.21 -0.54
N LEU A 101 1.86 3.86 0.10
CA LEU A 101 2.23 2.48 0.42
C LEU A 101 1.64 2.09 1.78
N VAL A 102 0.79 1.07 1.82
CA VAL A 102 0.09 0.63 3.03
C VAL A 102 0.48 -0.80 3.38
N GLY A 103 0.94 -1.01 4.59
CA GLY A 103 1.20 -2.35 5.08
C GLY A 103 1.58 -2.36 6.55
N THR A 104 0.59 -2.67 7.38
CA THR A 104 0.73 -2.74 8.84
C THR A 104 1.23 -4.11 9.31
N LYS A 105 1.42 -5.07 8.39
CA LYS A 105 1.98 -6.36 8.70
C LYS A 105 3.43 -6.21 9.17
N ARG A 106 3.75 -6.70 10.37
CA ARG A 106 5.09 -6.59 10.96
C ARG A 106 6.24 -6.95 10.00
N GLN A 107 6.02 -7.93 9.13
CA GLN A 107 7.01 -8.41 8.17
C GLN A 107 7.22 -7.43 7.00
N ALA A 108 6.21 -6.61 6.67
CA ALA A 108 6.24 -5.66 5.55
C ALA A 108 6.54 -4.23 6.00
N ALA A 109 6.23 -3.89 7.26
CA ALA A 109 6.26 -2.53 7.79
C ALA A 109 7.60 -1.81 7.58
N GLU A 110 8.72 -2.47 7.87
CA GLU A 110 10.06 -1.92 7.70
C GLU A 110 10.40 -1.71 6.22
N LYS A 111 10.11 -2.73 5.39
CA LYS A 111 10.39 -2.66 3.94
C LYS A 111 9.60 -1.58 3.22
N ILE A 112 8.34 -1.36 3.65
CA ILE A 112 7.50 -0.28 3.12
C ILE A 112 8.09 1.07 3.48
N ALA A 113 8.46 1.28 4.75
CA ALA A 113 9.07 2.53 5.18
C ALA A 113 10.37 2.84 4.43
N ASP A 114 11.28 1.87 4.33
CA ASP A 114 12.54 2.01 3.60
C ASP A 114 12.32 2.34 2.11
N THR A 115 11.35 1.64 1.49
CA THR A 115 11.06 1.86 0.07
C THR A 115 10.46 3.22 -0.17
N ALA A 116 9.50 3.63 0.67
CA ALA A 116 8.87 4.94 0.58
C ALA A 116 9.87 6.08 0.76
N GLN A 117 10.76 5.98 1.74
CA GLN A 117 11.81 6.97 1.97
C GLN A 117 12.77 7.07 0.79
N LYS A 118 13.20 5.94 0.21
CA LYS A 118 14.09 5.91 -0.96
C LYS A 118 13.44 6.50 -2.22
N THR A 119 12.14 6.37 -2.36
CA THR A 119 11.39 6.83 -3.54
C THR A 119 10.73 8.20 -3.35
N GLY A 120 10.80 8.78 -2.16
CA GLY A 120 10.12 10.04 -1.84
C GLY A 120 8.60 9.92 -1.86
N GLN A 121 8.06 8.71 -1.63
CA GLN A 121 6.63 8.45 -1.59
C GLN A 121 6.11 8.30 -0.16
N TYR A 122 4.82 8.21 0.01
CA TYR A 122 4.15 8.22 1.31
C TYR A 122 3.85 6.81 1.79
N PHE A 123 3.78 6.60 3.10
CA PHE A 123 3.53 5.28 3.65
C PHE A 123 2.75 5.28 4.96
N VAL A 124 2.09 4.14 5.22
CA VAL A 124 1.47 3.82 6.52
C VAL A 124 1.91 2.40 6.88
N ASN A 125 2.77 2.28 7.89
CA ASN A 125 3.41 1.02 8.28
C ASN A 125 3.04 0.52 9.68
N HIS A 126 2.26 1.27 10.47
CA HIS A 126 1.85 0.84 11.81
C HIS A 126 0.36 0.50 11.86
N ARG A 127 -0.51 1.46 11.92
CA ARG A 127 -1.95 1.25 12.03
C ARG A 127 -2.69 2.21 11.11
N TRP A 128 -3.60 1.69 10.32
CA TRP A 128 -4.54 2.51 9.59
C TRP A 128 -5.54 3.15 10.55
N LEU A 129 -5.64 4.45 10.53
CA LEU A 129 -6.66 5.18 11.30
C LEU A 129 -7.95 5.24 10.47
N GLY A 130 -9.09 4.92 11.09
CA GLY A 130 -10.37 5.05 10.40
C GLY A 130 -10.61 6.50 9.98
N GLY A 131 -11.02 6.70 8.71
CA GLY A 131 -11.21 8.03 8.14
C GLY A 131 -9.92 8.69 7.62
N MET A 132 -8.83 7.94 7.46
CA MET A 132 -7.54 8.50 7.01
C MET A 132 -7.65 9.16 5.63
N LEU A 133 -8.44 8.63 4.73
CA LEU A 133 -8.72 9.21 3.41
C LEU A 133 -10.06 9.94 3.39
N THR A 134 -11.12 9.32 3.89
CA THR A 134 -12.48 9.88 3.84
C THR A 134 -12.66 11.10 4.73
N ASN A 135 -11.89 11.24 5.80
CA ASN A 135 -11.88 12.39 6.69
C ASN A 135 -10.50 13.09 6.71
N TRP A 136 -9.94 13.34 5.54
CA TRP A 136 -8.63 13.97 5.38
C TRP A 136 -8.51 15.31 6.10
N LYS A 137 -9.60 16.07 6.21
CA LYS A 137 -9.63 17.35 6.93
C LYS A 137 -9.21 17.20 8.39
N THR A 138 -9.72 16.19 9.08
CA THR A 138 -9.36 15.92 10.49
C THR A 138 -7.93 15.37 10.60
N ILE A 139 -7.52 14.52 9.66
CA ILE A 139 -6.15 13.99 9.62
C ILE A 139 -5.13 15.11 9.40
N SER A 140 -5.41 16.06 8.51
CA SER A 140 -4.52 17.21 8.28
C SER A 140 -4.38 18.12 9.51
N ILE A 141 -5.42 18.25 10.34
CA ILE A 141 -5.32 18.95 11.64
C ILE A 141 -4.36 18.19 12.58
N SER A 142 -4.47 16.85 12.62
CA SER A 142 -3.57 16.01 13.43
C SER A 142 -2.10 16.07 12.93
N ILE A 143 -1.91 16.17 11.63
CA ILE A 143 -0.58 16.37 11.03
C ILE A 143 -0.02 17.75 11.41
N LYS A 144 -0.83 18.80 11.38
CA LYS A 144 -0.41 20.14 11.86
C LYS A 144 -0.02 20.08 13.32
N ARG A 145 -0.83 19.42 14.15
CA ARG A 145 -0.51 19.22 15.58
C ARG A 145 0.82 18.53 15.78
N LEU A 146 1.15 17.52 14.95
CA LEU A 146 2.44 16.84 14.98
C LEU A 146 3.58 17.82 14.66
N LYS A 147 3.46 18.64 13.60
CA LYS A 147 4.44 19.67 13.25
C LYS A 147 4.63 20.69 14.36
N ASP A 148 3.54 21.19 14.95
CA ASP A 148 3.58 22.11 16.08
C ASP A 148 4.30 21.52 17.31
N LEU A 149 4.10 20.21 17.58
CA LEU A 149 4.79 19.52 18.66
C LEU A 149 6.29 19.38 18.40
N ASP A 150 6.67 19.06 17.17
CA ASP A 150 8.09 19.00 16.77
C ASP A 150 8.77 20.37 16.92
N GLU A 151 8.12 21.45 16.47
CA GLU A 151 8.64 22.82 16.61
C GLU A 151 8.78 23.22 18.08
N ARG A 152 7.79 22.90 18.92
CA ARG A 152 7.86 23.17 20.37
C ARG A 152 8.95 22.39 21.08
N LEU A 153 9.17 21.12 20.70
CA LEU A 153 10.21 20.28 21.28
C LEU A 153 11.62 20.62 20.78
N ALA A 154 11.73 21.19 19.57
CA ALA A 154 12.99 21.68 19.00
C ALA A 154 13.36 23.10 19.49
N GLY A 155 12.36 23.89 19.90
CA GLY A 155 12.56 25.23 20.43
C GLY A 155 13.06 25.24 21.90
N GLU A 156 13.14 26.44 22.48
CA GLU A 156 13.54 26.60 23.88
C GLU A 156 12.47 25.96 24.78
N THR A 157 12.82 24.86 25.42
CA THR A 157 11.99 24.19 26.43
C THR A 157 12.09 24.86 27.82
N GLN A 158 12.64 26.09 27.87
CA GLN A 158 12.76 26.88 29.09
C GLN A 158 11.37 27.21 29.64
N GLY A 159 11.09 26.74 30.84
CA GLY A 159 9.81 26.96 31.55
C GLY A 159 8.87 25.77 31.60
N LEU A 160 9.15 24.68 30.87
CA LEU A 160 8.36 23.44 30.97
C LEU A 160 8.88 22.53 32.09
N THR A 161 7.97 21.94 32.85
CA THR A 161 8.34 20.92 33.82
C THR A 161 8.74 19.63 33.12
N LYS A 162 9.58 18.80 33.76
CA LYS A 162 10.00 17.49 33.23
C LYS A 162 8.81 16.58 32.89
N LYS A 163 7.71 16.69 33.66
CA LYS A 163 6.48 15.92 33.42
C LYS A 163 5.76 16.37 32.16
N GLU A 164 5.66 17.66 31.92
CA GLU A 164 5.05 18.23 30.70
C GLU A 164 5.85 17.85 29.46
N LEU A 165 7.16 18.01 29.52
CA LEU A 165 8.07 17.60 28.43
C LEU A 165 7.87 16.11 28.06
N LEU A 166 7.79 15.24 29.06
CA LEU A 166 7.56 13.81 28.84
C LEU A 166 6.21 13.53 28.22
N ASN A 167 5.16 14.26 28.62
CA ASN A 167 3.83 14.11 28.05
C ASN A 167 3.78 14.57 26.59
N LEU A 168 4.38 15.71 26.25
CA LEU A 168 4.48 16.20 24.89
C LEU A 168 5.28 15.26 24.00
N THR A 169 6.38 14.71 24.50
CA THR A 169 7.18 13.70 23.77
C THR A 169 6.37 12.44 23.48
N ARG A 170 5.63 11.93 24.47
CA ARG A 170 4.76 10.76 24.28
C ARG A 170 3.63 11.02 23.26
N GLU A 171 3.03 12.21 23.29
CA GLU A 171 2.01 12.63 22.31
C GLU A 171 2.61 12.69 20.90
N ARG A 172 3.77 13.34 20.75
CA ARG A 172 4.51 13.40 19.49
C ARG A 172 4.82 12.00 18.94
N ASP A 173 5.41 11.13 19.77
CA ASP A 173 5.79 9.77 19.35
C ASP A 173 4.58 8.92 18.93
N LYS A 174 3.43 9.12 19.57
CA LYS A 174 2.18 8.47 19.20
C LYS A 174 1.67 8.94 17.83
N LEU A 175 1.71 10.25 17.58
CA LEU A 175 1.29 10.83 16.30
C LEU A 175 2.29 10.49 15.19
N GLU A 176 3.58 10.54 15.45
CA GLU A 176 4.65 10.19 14.51
C GLU A 176 4.53 8.74 14.01
N ARG A 177 4.26 7.79 14.92
CA ARG A 177 4.02 6.40 14.53
C ARG A 177 2.82 6.21 13.61
N ALA A 178 1.78 7.02 13.79
CA ALA A 178 0.53 6.87 13.03
C ALA A 178 0.52 7.67 11.73
N LEU A 179 1.13 8.86 11.71
CA LEU A 179 1.00 9.85 10.64
C LEU A 179 2.33 10.27 10.02
N GLY A 180 3.47 9.85 10.58
CA GLY A 180 4.80 10.28 10.13
C GLY A 180 5.02 10.05 8.64
N GLY A 181 4.60 8.90 8.12
CA GLY A 181 4.77 8.58 6.70
C GLY A 181 3.89 9.37 5.72
N ILE A 182 2.87 10.08 6.22
CA ILE A 182 1.97 10.92 5.40
C ILE A 182 2.09 12.42 5.73
N ARG A 183 3.08 12.79 6.54
CA ARG A 183 3.30 14.16 7.03
C ARG A 183 3.37 15.20 5.92
N GLU A 184 4.02 14.87 4.80
CA GLU A 184 4.25 15.77 3.68
C GLU A 184 3.31 15.52 2.48
N MET A 185 2.30 14.65 2.63
CA MET A 185 1.44 14.25 1.51
C MET A 185 0.55 15.39 0.98
N GLY A 186 0.15 16.32 1.86
CA GLY A 186 -0.57 17.55 1.48
C GLY A 186 -1.99 17.35 0.94
N GLY A 187 -2.43 16.14 0.62
CA GLY A 187 -3.75 15.83 0.06
C GLY A 187 -3.96 14.33 -0.10
N LEU A 188 -5.01 13.93 -0.83
CA LEU A 188 -5.31 12.53 -1.12
C LEU A 188 -4.29 11.94 -2.08
N PRO A 189 -3.96 10.64 -1.96
CA PRO A 189 -3.10 9.94 -2.92
C PRO A 189 -3.85 9.63 -4.21
N ASP A 190 -3.09 9.48 -5.31
CA ASP A 190 -3.62 9.14 -6.63
C ASP A 190 -3.72 7.61 -6.83
N ILE A 191 -2.93 6.85 -6.09
CA ILE A 191 -2.97 5.37 -6.08
C ILE A 191 -2.56 4.84 -4.71
N LEU A 192 -3.21 3.74 -4.29
CA LEU A 192 -2.82 2.98 -3.10
C LEU A 192 -2.12 1.69 -3.49
N PHE A 193 -1.02 1.38 -2.79
CA PHE A 193 -0.39 0.08 -2.84
C PHE A 193 -0.52 -0.61 -1.49
N ILE A 194 -1.24 -1.74 -1.43
CA ILE A 194 -1.61 -2.41 -0.18
C ILE A 194 -0.96 -3.79 -0.09
N ILE A 195 -0.36 -4.10 1.06
CA ILE A 195 0.15 -5.42 1.38
C ILE A 195 -0.75 -6.07 2.44
N ASP A 196 -1.35 -7.22 2.11
CA ASP A 196 -2.26 -7.99 2.96
C ASP A 196 -3.63 -7.30 3.18
N THR A 197 -4.54 -7.54 2.24
CA THR A 197 -5.89 -6.96 2.23
C THR A 197 -6.74 -7.34 3.46
N ASN A 198 -6.47 -8.49 4.10
CA ASN A 198 -7.23 -8.92 5.27
C ASN A 198 -7.04 -7.99 6.47
N LYS A 199 -5.88 -7.36 6.59
CA LYS A 199 -5.61 -6.39 7.65
C LYS A 199 -6.07 -4.98 7.30
N GLU A 200 -6.02 -4.65 6.02
CA GLU A 200 -6.23 -3.28 5.51
C GLU A 200 -7.61 -3.08 4.87
N GLN A 201 -8.62 -3.83 5.31
CA GLN A 201 -9.99 -3.74 4.78
C GLN A 201 -10.56 -2.32 4.87
N LEU A 202 -10.27 -1.59 5.94
CA LEU A 202 -10.71 -0.21 6.10
C LEU A 202 -10.09 0.71 5.04
N ALA A 203 -8.81 0.53 4.74
CA ALA A 203 -8.13 1.30 3.69
C ALA A 203 -8.75 1.05 2.31
N ILE A 204 -9.08 -0.20 2.01
CA ILE A 204 -9.74 -0.60 0.77
C ILE A 204 -11.14 0.01 0.66
N GLN A 205 -11.93 -0.06 1.73
CA GLN A 205 -13.28 0.53 1.74
C GLN A 205 -13.26 2.05 1.56
N GLU A 206 -12.32 2.73 2.22
CA GLU A 206 -12.18 4.19 2.09
C GLU A 206 -11.72 4.60 0.70
N ALA A 207 -10.76 3.89 0.12
CA ALA A 207 -10.27 4.15 -1.23
C ALA A 207 -11.36 3.91 -2.28
N ASN A 208 -12.10 2.80 -2.17
CA ASN A 208 -13.23 2.50 -3.06
C ASN A 208 -14.33 3.56 -2.97
N LYS A 209 -14.62 4.07 -1.76
CA LYS A 209 -15.59 5.15 -1.56
C LYS A 209 -15.17 6.46 -2.25
N LEU A 210 -13.88 6.71 -2.33
CA LEU A 210 -13.31 7.90 -2.97
C LEU A 210 -12.95 7.68 -4.45
N GLY A 211 -13.08 6.46 -4.96
CA GLY A 211 -12.71 6.11 -6.34
C GLY A 211 -11.19 6.12 -6.59
N ILE A 212 -10.38 5.94 -5.55
CA ILE A 212 -8.92 5.88 -5.67
C ILE A 212 -8.52 4.46 -6.11
N PRO A 213 -7.74 4.29 -7.18
CA PRO A 213 -7.30 2.99 -7.67
C PRO A 213 -6.41 2.29 -6.64
N ILE A 214 -6.60 0.96 -6.51
CA ILE A 214 -5.90 0.13 -5.54
C ILE A 214 -5.11 -0.94 -6.26
N VAL A 215 -3.83 -1.02 -5.95
CA VAL A 215 -2.96 -2.15 -6.27
C VAL A 215 -2.70 -2.91 -4.98
N ALA A 216 -3.04 -4.20 -4.91
CA ALA A 216 -2.85 -4.97 -3.69
C ALA A 216 -2.12 -6.29 -3.94
N ILE A 217 -1.32 -6.70 -2.95
CA ILE A 217 -0.73 -8.03 -2.88
C ILE A 217 -1.69 -8.93 -2.10
N LEU A 218 -2.21 -9.94 -2.80
CA LEU A 218 -3.17 -10.90 -2.25
C LEU A 218 -2.50 -12.24 -1.94
N ASP A 219 -2.95 -12.89 -0.89
CA ASP A 219 -2.59 -14.27 -0.56
C ASP A 219 -3.81 -15.18 -0.75
N SER A 220 -3.64 -16.49 -0.66
CA SER A 220 -4.71 -17.48 -0.82
C SER A 220 -5.88 -17.34 0.17
N ASN A 221 -5.71 -16.61 1.28
CA ASN A 221 -6.74 -16.32 2.27
C ASN A 221 -7.38 -14.94 2.09
N SER A 222 -6.96 -14.17 1.11
CA SER A 222 -7.43 -12.80 0.86
C SER A 222 -8.73 -12.77 0.07
N ASP A 223 -9.50 -11.70 0.22
CA ASP A 223 -10.64 -11.41 -0.64
C ASP A 223 -10.19 -10.55 -1.82
N PRO A 224 -10.35 -11.02 -3.08
CA PRO A 224 -10.01 -10.23 -4.26
C PRO A 224 -11.04 -9.16 -4.61
N GLU A 225 -12.21 -9.14 -3.95
CA GLU A 225 -13.23 -8.13 -4.20
C GLU A 225 -12.79 -6.76 -3.66
N GLY A 226 -13.08 -5.71 -4.42
CA GLY A 226 -12.72 -4.32 -4.06
C GLY A 226 -11.28 -3.92 -4.37
N VAL A 227 -10.49 -4.81 -4.95
CA VAL A 227 -9.17 -4.49 -5.50
C VAL A 227 -9.30 -4.41 -7.02
N GLN A 228 -8.90 -3.29 -7.60
CA GLN A 228 -9.00 -2.99 -9.03
C GLN A 228 -7.68 -3.24 -9.75
#